data_7698763f05bb6dca0a75cd0e024a96d3
#
_entry.id   7698763f05bb6dca0a75cd0e024a96d3
#
_cell.length_a   1.000
_cell.length_b   1.000
_cell.length_c   1.000
_cell.angle_alpha   90.00
_cell.angle_beta   90.00
_cell.angle_gamma   90.00
#
_symmetry.space_group_name_H-M   'P 1'
#
loop_
_entity.id
_entity.type
_entity.pdbx_description
1 polymer ?
#
loop_
_entity_poly.entity_id
_entity_poly.type
_entity_poly.pdbx_seq_one_letter_code
_entity_poly.pdbx_strand_id
1 'polypeptide(L)'
;MKALKILLILLLLGGASAATVMYSGIVNVAADEPHSDIVYWLLEETREASIKKSAQHIKVPDLESPELLLMGGADYEYMCSSCHLKPGLEESDMSIGLYPQPPNLSISHETHQHGTDEELARKNFWVIKHGIKASGMPAWGKTHSDERIWAMVAFIKR
;
A
#
# COMPACT_ATOMS: atom_id res chain seq x y z
N MET A 1 12.41 -8.01 44.92
CA MET A 1 13.74 -7.44 44.57
C MET A 1 14.38 -8.14 43.33
N LYS A 2 14.45 -9.49 43.26
CA LYS A 2 15.05 -10.21 42.12
C LYS A 2 14.30 -9.96 40.81
N ALA A 3 12.95 -10.04 40.81
CA ALA A 3 12.14 -9.79 39.63
C ALA A 3 12.32 -8.37 39.06
N LEU A 4 12.40 -7.35 39.91
CA LEU A 4 12.63 -5.97 39.47
C LEU A 4 14.02 -5.81 38.81
N LYS A 5 15.05 -6.45 39.36
CA LYS A 5 16.40 -6.43 38.80
C LYS A 5 16.42 -7.10 37.42
N ILE A 6 15.74 -8.26 37.24
CA ILE A 6 15.61 -8.94 35.95
C ILE A 6 14.91 -8.06 34.95
N LEU A 7 13.79 -7.42 35.33
CA LEU A 7 13.05 -6.52 34.44
C LEU A 7 13.92 -5.34 33.99
N LEU A 8 14.67 -4.72 34.89
CA LEU A 8 15.57 -3.61 34.55
C LEU A 8 16.68 -4.05 33.58
N ILE A 9 17.26 -5.24 33.80
CA ILE A 9 18.29 -5.79 32.91
C ILE A 9 17.69 -6.03 31.50
N LEU A 10 16.49 -6.62 31.41
CA LEU A 10 15.83 -6.84 30.12
C LEU A 10 15.51 -5.54 29.37
N LEU A 11 15.06 -4.51 30.10
CA LEU A 11 14.82 -3.19 29.52
C LEU A 11 16.11 -2.52 29.02
N LEU A 12 17.20 -2.63 29.78
CA LEU A 12 18.50 -2.10 29.38
C LEU A 12 19.06 -2.83 28.15
N LEU A 13 18.97 -4.16 28.13
CA LEU A 13 19.40 -4.95 26.97
C LEU A 13 18.54 -4.65 25.74
N GLY A 14 17.23 -4.56 25.91
CA GLY A 14 16.31 -4.18 24.83
C GLY A 14 16.61 -2.77 24.29
N GLY A 15 16.82 -1.82 25.17
CA GLY A 15 17.18 -0.45 24.80
C GLY A 15 18.55 -0.36 24.09
N ALA A 16 19.55 -1.08 24.60
CA ALA A 16 20.88 -1.14 23.97
C ALA A 16 20.81 -1.79 22.58
N SER A 17 20.05 -2.89 22.42
CA SER A 17 19.83 -3.53 21.13
C SER A 17 19.14 -2.60 20.13
N ALA A 18 18.09 -1.91 20.54
CA ALA A 18 17.40 -0.94 19.70
C ALA A 18 18.33 0.22 19.28
N ALA A 19 19.11 0.76 20.21
CA ALA A 19 20.10 1.80 19.92
C ALA A 19 21.17 1.31 18.94
N THR A 20 21.65 0.08 19.10
CA THR A 20 22.60 -0.53 18.15
C THR A 20 21.99 -0.62 16.76
N VAL A 21 20.78 -1.10 16.60
CA VAL A 21 20.10 -1.16 15.30
C VAL A 21 19.97 0.22 14.68
N MET A 22 19.58 1.23 15.47
CA MET A 22 19.36 2.61 14.98
C MET A 22 20.64 3.32 14.53
N TYR A 23 21.75 3.10 15.23
CA TYR A 23 22.97 3.91 15.03
C TYR A 23 24.12 3.18 14.36
N SER A 24 24.08 1.84 14.23
CA SER A 24 25.15 1.07 13.62
C SER A 24 25.17 1.07 12.09
N GLY A 25 24.04 1.46 11.45
CA GLY A 25 23.88 1.32 10.00
C GLY A 25 23.77 -0.12 9.50
N ILE A 26 23.52 -1.10 10.41
CA ILE A 26 23.41 -2.52 10.04
C ILE A 26 22.16 -2.81 9.20
N VAL A 27 21.12 -1.97 9.31
CA VAL A 27 19.91 -2.11 8.51
C VAL A 27 20.09 -1.41 7.17
N ASN A 28 20.08 -2.17 6.08
CA ASN A 28 20.08 -1.63 4.74
C ASN A 28 18.71 -1.03 4.43
N VAL A 29 18.69 0.23 3.98
CA VAL A 29 17.46 0.98 3.62
C VAL A 29 17.36 1.24 2.11
N ALA A 30 18.25 0.65 1.31
CA ALA A 30 18.24 0.77 -0.14
C ALA A 30 17.00 0.06 -0.73
N ALA A 31 16.32 0.71 -1.68
CA ALA A 31 15.09 0.17 -2.26
C ALA A 31 15.33 -0.96 -3.27
N ASP A 32 16.56 -1.15 -3.74
CA ASP A 32 16.98 -2.25 -4.62
C ASP A 32 17.37 -3.52 -3.85
N GLU A 33 17.37 -3.47 -2.51
CA GLU A 33 17.67 -4.60 -1.64
C GLU A 33 16.37 -5.04 -0.90
N PRO A 34 15.83 -6.23 -1.20
CA PRO A 34 14.59 -6.67 -0.58
C PRO A 34 14.78 -6.96 0.91
N HIS A 35 13.74 -6.75 1.68
CA HIS A 35 13.68 -7.21 3.07
C HIS A 35 13.82 -8.73 3.14
N SER A 36 14.32 -9.25 4.28
CA SER A 36 14.19 -10.69 4.55
C SER A 36 12.71 -11.11 4.57
N ASP A 37 12.43 -12.36 4.20
CA ASP A 37 11.05 -12.87 4.07
C ASP A 37 10.21 -12.64 5.33
N ILE A 38 10.80 -12.81 6.51
CA ILE A 38 10.09 -12.61 7.77
C ILE A 38 9.72 -11.13 8.01
N VAL A 39 10.62 -10.20 7.65
CA VAL A 39 10.36 -8.75 7.77
C VAL A 39 9.31 -8.34 6.75
N TYR A 40 9.44 -8.81 5.51
CA TYR A 40 8.47 -8.55 4.46
C TYR A 40 7.08 -9.04 4.86
N TRP A 41 6.96 -10.29 5.28
CA TRP A 41 5.70 -10.87 5.75
C TRP A 41 5.07 -10.07 6.90
N LEU A 42 5.86 -9.72 7.93
CA LEU A 42 5.35 -8.95 9.07
C LEU A 42 4.82 -7.57 8.67
N LEU A 43 5.54 -6.88 7.79
CA LEU A 43 5.13 -5.57 7.30
C LEU A 43 3.87 -5.67 6.44
N GLU A 44 3.78 -6.67 5.57
CA GLU A 44 2.65 -6.91 4.69
C GLU A 44 1.39 -7.27 5.48
N GLU A 45 1.44 -8.22 6.40
CA GLU A 45 0.31 -8.58 7.25
C GLU A 45 -0.18 -7.40 8.09
N THR A 46 0.76 -6.62 8.64
CA THR A 46 0.40 -5.41 9.41
C THR A 46 -0.29 -4.37 8.53
N ARG A 47 0.21 -4.16 7.31
CA ARG A 47 -0.38 -3.24 6.32
C ARG A 47 -1.79 -3.68 5.94
N GLU A 48 -1.96 -4.94 5.53
CA GLU A 48 -3.24 -5.47 5.10
C GLU A 48 -4.30 -5.45 6.22
N ALA A 49 -3.93 -5.83 7.44
CA ALA A 49 -4.82 -5.75 8.60
C ALA A 49 -5.25 -4.30 8.91
N SER A 50 -4.33 -3.35 8.81
CA SER A 50 -4.61 -1.92 9.02
C SER A 50 -5.55 -1.36 7.95
N ILE A 51 -5.31 -1.66 6.68
CA ILE A 51 -6.14 -1.22 5.56
C ILE A 51 -7.55 -1.82 5.70
N LYS A 52 -7.65 -3.14 5.91
CA LYS A 52 -8.92 -3.85 6.08
C LYS A 52 -9.77 -3.23 7.19
N LYS A 53 -9.18 -2.99 8.36
CA LYS A 53 -9.85 -2.37 9.49
C LYS A 53 -10.32 -0.94 9.18
N SER A 54 -9.49 -0.17 8.50
CA SER A 54 -9.79 1.24 8.20
C SER A 54 -10.83 1.40 7.10
N ALA A 55 -10.86 0.48 6.13
CA ALA A 55 -11.77 0.52 4.99
C ALA A 55 -13.16 -0.10 5.28
N GLN A 56 -13.34 -0.87 6.35
CA GLN A 56 -14.50 -1.74 6.60
C GLN A 56 -15.87 -1.02 6.59
N HIS A 57 -15.92 0.27 6.91
CA HIS A 57 -17.16 1.06 7.01
C HIS A 57 -17.36 2.04 5.85
N ILE A 58 -16.47 2.01 4.84
CA ILE A 58 -16.61 2.86 3.66
C ILE A 58 -17.81 2.36 2.85
N LYS A 59 -18.72 3.26 2.52
CA LYS A 59 -19.85 2.93 1.64
C LYS A 59 -19.41 3.04 0.19
N VAL A 60 -19.58 1.98 -0.57
CA VAL A 60 -19.26 1.94 -2.00
C VAL A 60 -20.45 2.52 -2.77
N PRO A 61 -20.24 3.56 -3.60
CA PRO A 61 -21.30 4.08 -4.47
C PRO A 61 -21.51 3.14 -5.68
N ASP A 62 -22.45 3.49 -6.54
CA ASP A 62 -22.57 2.86 -7.85
C ASP A 62 -21.33 3.21 -8.70
N LEU A 63 -20.59 2.19 -9.13
CA LEU A 63 -19.35 2.32 -9.89
C LEU A 63 -19.52 2.05 -11.40
N GLU A 64 -20.76 1.82 -11.86
CA GLU A 64 -21.03 1.42 -13.25
C GLU A 64 -21.31 2.61 -14.20
N SER A 65 -21.32 3.84 -13.68
CA SER A 65 -21.58 5.05 -14.47
C SER A 65 -20.50 5.27 -15.56
N PRO A 66 -20.89 5.47 -16.81
CA PRO A 66 -19.95 5.78 -17.91
C PRO A 66 -19.12 7.05 -17.64
N GLU A 67 -19.69 8.04 -16.98
CA GLU A 67 -19.02 9.31 -16.65
C GLU A 67 -17.90 9.07 -15.64
N LEU A 68 -18.12 8.23 -14.62
CA LEU A 68 -17.08 7.83 -13.67
C LEU A 68 -15.95 7.09 -14.37
N LEU A 69 -16.25 6.20 -15.30
CA LEU A 69 -15.22 5.44 -16.04
C LEU A 69 -14.35 6.36 -16.90
N LEU A 70 -14.95 7.32 -17.61
CA LEU A 70 -14.19 8.29 -18.42
C LEU A 70 -13.30 9.18 -17.56
N MET A 71 -13.82 9.69 -16.45
CA MET A 71 -13.06 10.52 -15.51
C MET A 71 -11.92 9.71 -14.86
N GLY A 72 -12.21 8.49 -14.41
CA GLY A 72 -11.23 7.61 -13.78
C GLY A 72 -10.13 7.19 -14.73
N GLY A 73 -10.43 6.93 -15.99
CA GLY A 73 -9.44 6.58 -17.02
C GLY A 73 -8.44 7.71 -17.28
N ALA A 74 -8.93 8.95 -17.36
CA ALA A 74 -8.07 10.12 -17.54
C ALA A 74 -7.13 10.33 -16.33
N ASP A 75 -7.66 10.20 -15.11
CA ASP A 75 -6.87 10.34 -13.89
C ASP A 75 -5.88 9.16 -13.74
N TYR A 76 -6.28 7.94 -14.10
CA TYR A 76 -5.39 6.78 -14.08
C TYR A 76 -4.20 6.95 -15.02
N GLU A 77 -4.45 7.33 -16.26
CA GLU A 77 -3.37 7.55 -17.25
C GLU A 77 -2.37 8.60 -16.77
N TYR A 78 -2.85 9.68 -16.16
CA TYR A 78 -1.98 10.78 -15.74
C TYR A 78 -1.25 10.54 -14.41
N MET A 79 -1.89 9.86 -13.43
CA MET A 79 -1.39 9.78 -12.06
C MET A 79 -0.93 8.39 -11.65
N CYS A 80 -1.45 7.33 -12.26
CA CYS A 80 -1.27 5.96 -11.78
C CYS A 80 -0.41 5.12 -12.72
N SER A 81 -0.54 5.32 -14.06
CA SER A 81 0.02 4.42 -15.07
C SER A 81 1.55 4.34 -15.06
N SER A 82 2.24 5.40 -14.61
CA SER A 82 3.70 5.39 -14.49
C SER A 82 4.23 4.37 -13.49
N CYS A 83 3.46 4.08 -12.43
CA CYS A 83 3.82 3.10 -11.40
C CYS A 83 3.04 1.80 -11.55
N HIS A 84 1.73 1.89 -11.84
CA HIS A 84 0.81 0.74 -11.87
C HIS A 84 0.59 0.16 -13.27
N LEU A 85 1.31 0.68 -14.25
CA LEU A 85 1.33 0.24 -15.64
C LEU A 85 -0.01 0.43 -16.37
N LYS A 86 -0.08 0.00 -17.61
CA LYS A 86 -1.26 -0.01 -18.47
C LYS A 86 -1.18 -1.16 -19.47
N PRO A 87 -2.27 -1.55 -20.13
CA PRO A 87 -2.27 -2.68 -21.03
C PRO A 87 -1.13 -2.61 -22.05
N GLY A 88 -0.40 -3.72 -22.18
CA GLY A 88 0.75 -3.82 -23.09
C GLY A 88 2.09 -3.38 -22.50
N LEU A 89 2.13 -2.90 -21.24
CA LEU A 89 3.38 -2.62 -20.52
C LEU A 89 3.58 -3.65 -19.41
N GLU A 90 4.77 -4.23 -19.35
CA GLU A 90 5.17 -5.18 -18.31
C GLU A 90 5.92 -4.49 -17.16
N GLU A 91 6.64 -3.40 -17.47
CA GLU A 91 7.44 -2.64 -16.51
C GLU A 91 7.59 -1.17 -16.92
N SER A 92 8.01 -0.34 -15.97
CA SER A 92 8.43 1.05 -16.18
C SER A 92 9.56 1.37 -15.20
N ASP A 93 10.31 2.45 -15.43
CA ASP A 93 11.36 2.90 -14.51
C ASP A 93 10.83 3.09 -13.08
N MET A 94 9.59 3.58 -12.95
CA MET A 94 8.96 3.75 -11.64
C MET A 94 8.54 2.42 -11.02
N SER A 95 7.98 1.50 -11.82
CA SER A 95 7.51 0.22 -11.28
C SER A 95 8.65 -0.66 -10.78
N ILE A 96 9.80 -0.66 -11.45
CA ILE A 96 10.97 -1.46 -11.05
C ILE A 96 11.82 -0.76 -9.99
N GLY A 97 11.76 0.57 -9.90
CA GLY A 97 12.56 1.36 -8.95
C GLY A 97 11.93 1.53 -7.57
N LEU A 98 10.69 1.07 -7.37
CA LEU A 98 9.98 1.19 -6.09
C LEU A 98 9.99 -0.13 -5.30
N TYR A 99 10.12 -0.02 -3.98
CA TYR A 99 10.00 -1.17 -3.09
C TYR A 99 9.03 -0.87 -1.93
N PRO A 100 8.03 -1.75 -1.67
CA PRO A 100 7.65 -2.88 -2.53
C PRO A 100 7.20 -2.41 -3.91
N GLN A 101 7.40 -3.27 -4.93
CA GLN A 101 7.00 -2.96 -6.29
C GLN A 101 5.48 -2.73 -6.38
N PRO A 102 5.03 -1.66 -7.05
CA PRO A 102 3.61 -1.41 -7.27
C PRO A 102 2.96 -2.55 -8.06
N PRO A 103 1.76 -3.01 -7.69
CA PRO A 103 1.06 -4.02 -8.47
C PRO A 103 0.70 -3.50 -9.86
N ASN A 104 0.82 -4.35 -10.87
CA ASN A 104 0.31 -4.04 -12.21
C ASN A 104 -1.22 -4.11 -12.19
N LEU A 105 -1.89 -2.95 -12.25
CA LEU A 105 -3.35 -2.85 -12.23
C LEU A 105 -4.00 -3.01 -13.61
N SER A 106 -3.21 -3.22 -14.67
CA SER A 106 -3.72 -3.40 -16.04
C SER A 106 -3.97 -4.86 -16.42
N ILE A 107 -3.57 -5.81 -15.59
CA ILE A 107 -3.85 -7.23 -15.77
C ILE A 107 -4.99 -7.64 -14.84
N SER A 108 -5.89 -8.50 -15.33
CA SER A 108 -7.02 -8.97 -14.51
C SER A 108 -6.51 -9.75 -13.28
N HIS A 109 -6.95 -9.33 -12.09
CA HIS A 109 -6.48 -9.85 -10.81
C HIS A 109 -7.29 -11.07 -10.32
N GLU A 110 -7.77 -11.92 -11.21
CA GLU A 110 -8.54 -13.11 -10.79
C GLU A 110 -7.77 -14.07 -9.86
N THR A 111 -6.44 -13.95 -9.81
CA THR A 111 -5.60 -14.95 -9.14
C THR A 111 -5.09 -14.55 -7.74
N HIS A 112 -5.19 -13.27 -7.31
CA HIS A 112 -4.49 -12.84 -6.08
C HIS A 112 -5.28 -11.95 -5.12
N GLN A 113 -6.52 -11.55 -5.43
CA GLN A 113 -7.31 -10.73 -4.52
C GLN A 113 -8.40 -11.55 -3.83
N HIS A 114 -8.16 -11.89 -2.55
CA HIS A 114 -9.17 -12.51 -1.71
C HIS A 114 -10.15 -11.44 -1.21
N GLY A 115 -11.44 -11.59 -1.50
CA GLY A 115 -12.50 -10.70 -1.03
C GLY A 115 -13.64 -10.56 -2.05
N THR A 116 -14.74 -9.95 -1.60
CA THR A 116 -15.83 -9.56 -2.50
C THR A 116 -15.44 -8.32 -3.29
N ASP A 117 -16.09 -8.09 -4.43
CA ASP A 117 -15.91 -6.85 -5.23
C ASP A 117 -16.06 -5.58 -4.40
N GLU A 118 -16.99 -5.59 -3.44
CA GLU A 118 -17.23 -4.46 -2.55
C GLU A 118 -16.09 -4.25 -1.55
N GLU A 119 -15.52 -5.33 -1.01
CA GLU A 119 -14.35 -5.25 -0.11
C GLU A 119 -13.12 -4.73 -0.86
N LEU A 120 -12.91 -5.19 -2.09
CA LEU A 120 -11.84 -4.70 -2.94
C LEU A 120 -12.01 -3.23 -3.31
N ALA A 121 -13.22 -2.80 -3.67
CA ALA A 121 -13.52 -1.41 -3.96
C ALA A 121 -13.25 -0.51 -2.74
N ARG A 122 -13.65 -0.91 -1.52
CA ARG A 122 -13.35 -0.20 -0.27
C ARG A 122 -11.85 -0.09 0.00
N LYS A 123 -11.13 -1.20 -0.18
CA LYS A 123 -9.67 -1.27 -0.03
C LYS A 123 -8.98 -0.31 -1.00
N ASN A 124 -9.32 -0.38 -2.28
CA ASN A 124 -8.74 0.46 -3.32
C ASN A 124 -9.03 1.94 -3.07
N PHE A 125 -10.28 2.30 -2.71
CA PHE A 125 -10.62 3.66 -2.33
C PHE A 125 -9.76 4.16 -1.18
N TRP A 126 -9.64 3.36 -0.11
CA TRP A 126 -8.86 3.75 1.07
C TRP A 126 -7.38 3.94 0.71
N VAL A 127 -6.79 3.01 -0.05
CA VAL A 127 -5.39 3.07 -0.45
C VAL A 127 -5.11 4.27 -1.35
N ILE A 128 -5.95 4.54 -2.34
CA ILE A 128 -5.80 5.71 -3.21
C ILE A 128 -5.93 7.01 -2.39
N LYS A 129 -6.94 7.09 -1.53
CA LYS A 129 -7.19 8.29 -0.72
C LYS A 129 -6.07 8.60 0.26
N HIS A 130 -5.57 7.59 0.96
CA HIS A 130 -4.66 7.77 2.10
C HIS A 130 -3.21 7.44 1.79
N GLY A 131 -2.93 6.77 0.68
CA GLY A 131 -1.60 6.27 0.37
C GLY A 131 -1.12 5.18 1.35
N ILE A 132 0.13 4.80 1.23
CA ILE A 132 0.78 3.81 2.10
C ILE A 132 2.07 4.41 2.65
N LYS A 133 2.20 4.48 3.99
CA LYS A 133 3.41 5.00 4.64
C LYS A 133 4.63 4.18 4.26
N ALA A 134 5.76 4.86 4.11
CA ALA A 134 7.05 4.28 3.75
C ALA A 134 7.01 3.47 2.45
N SER A 135 6.14 3.87 1.50
CA SER A 135 6.08 3.34 0.14
C SER A 135 6.00 4.50 -0.86
N GLY A 136 6.11 4.19 -2.15
CA GLY A 136 5.94 5.18 -3.22
C GLY A 136 4.48 5.60 -3.46
N MET A 137 3.48 4.97 -2.82
CA MET A 137 2.05 5.28 -3.04
C MET A 137 1.63 6.56 -2.30
N PRO A 138 1.34 7.66 -3.02
CA PRO A 138 0.98 8.94 -2.40
C PRO A 138 -0.48 8.96 -1.91
N ALA A 139 -0.81 9.91 -1.02
CA ALA A 139 -2.15 10.14 -0.50
C ALA A 139 -2.92 11.13 -1.38
N TRP A 140 -3.66 10.66 -2.36
CA TRP A 140 -4.38 11.50 -3.33
C TRP A 140 -5.54 12.28 -2.72
N GLY A 141 -6.12 11.83 -1.61
CA GLY A 141 -7.20 12.52 -0.91
C GLY A 141 -6.84 13.91 -0.37
N LYS A 142 -5.56 14.31 -0.42
CA LYS A 142 -5.15 15.69 -0.09
C LYS A 142 -5.42 16.67 -1.22
N THR A 143 -5.56 16.20 -2.44
CA THR A 143 -5.67 17.03 -3.65
C THR A 143 -6.86 16.67 -4.53
N HIS A 144 -7.52 15.54 -4.26
CA HIS A 144 -8.63 15.02 -5.06
C HIS A 144 -9.85 14.76 -4.18
N SER A 145 -11.04 15.04 -4.72
CA SER A 145 -12.32 14.72 -4.07
C SER A 145 -12.56 13.22 -4.01
N ASP A 146 -13.44 12.80 -3.11
CA ASP A 146 -13.87 11.40 -3.00
C ASP A 146 -14.50 10.89 -4.29
N GLU A 147 -15.23 11.74 -5.03
CA GLU A 147 -15.81 11.41 -6.33
C GLU A 147 -14.74 11.04 -7.36
N ARG A 148 -13.67 11.82 -7.47
CA ARG A 148 -12.56 11.53 -8.35
C ARG A 148 -11.82 10.24 -7.95
N ILE A 149 -11.69 9.99 -6.65
CA ILE A 149 -11.08 8.75 -6.15
C ILE A 149 -11.96 7.55 -6.49
N TRP A 150 -13.29 7.68 -6.33
CA TRP A 150 -14.22 6.63 -6.75
C TRP A 150 -14.21 6.38 -8.25
N ALA A 151 -14.00 7.41 -9.06
CA ALA A 151 -13.85 7.27 -10.50
C ALA A 151 -12.60 6.42 -10.85
N MET A 152 -11.47 6.65 -10.18
CA MET A 152 -10.28 5.81 -10.35
C MET A 152 -10.55 4.36 -9.92
N VAL A 153 -11.26 4.14 -8.80
CA VAL A 153 -11.66 2.79 -8.36
C VAL A 153 -12.55 2.10 -9.40
N ALA A 154 -13.54 2.82 -9.95
CA ALA A 154 -14.42 2.30 -10.99
C ALA A 154 -13.65 1.88 -12.24
N PHE A 155 -12.65 2.65 -12.64
CA PHE A 155 -11.81 2.34 -13.78
C PHE A 155 -10.91 1.11 -13.55
N ILE A 156 -10.27 1.01 -12.38
CA ILE A 156 -9.38 -0.11 -12.01
C ILE A 156 -10.15 -1.44 -11.92
N LYS A 157 -11.43 -1.40 -11.60
CA LYS A 157 -12.27 -2.60 -11.48
C LYS A 157 -12.56 -3.26 -12.84
N ARG A 158 -12.35 -2.59 -13.97
CA ARG A 158 -12.63 -3.09 -15.33
C ARG A 158 -11.49 -3.88 -15.90
#